data_e265239903d4099ff5ca4e014554d965
#
_entry.id   e265239903d4099ff5ca4e014554d965
#
_cell.length_a   1.000
_cell.length_b   1.000
_cell.length_c   1.000
_cell.angle_alpha   90.00
_cell.angle_beta   90.00
_cell.angle_gamma   90.00
#
_symmetry.space_group_name_H-M   'P 1'
#
loop_
_entity.id
_entity.type
_entity.pdbx_description
1 polymer ?
#
loop_
_entity_poly.entity_id
_entity_poly.type
_entity_poly.pdbx_seq_one_letter_code
_entity_poly.pdbx_strand_id
1 'polypeptide(L)'
;MLSRYVFLSACLLSCATFAQTLSQTLPNGLKIIVKEDRRAPVAVSQIWYKVGSVDEKPGKSGLSHALEHMMFKGTPSVPSGEYSSRIARLGGDDNAYTNRSETVYYANIASANLPEVLKLEADRMHNLNFSDKEFANEMNVIREERRQRTEDDAGGKMWEQIYLNSFTLPSMKASVIGYMEDLHTLRADDLRAWYKQFYAPNNAVLVIVGDVDAKQTLRTAAGLFGKIPRKSLPERNNLKAEPVKRAPSFAQASSPVTRQPLAAISWRVPSLSRLDDKLPYALDVLTDVLAGNTSSRLDKNLVRDKQSALSANAHYDLLSREMPLFGVFGMPAENVSAETLLTQMKSEIKDIADNGISKEELDRIKAQALAGKIYARDSMVSQASLMGRLEARGFKYSDEAAIRRRIQA
;
A
#
# COMPACT_ATOMS: atom_id res chain seq x y z
N MET A 1 -39.61 -23.50 61.96
CA MET A 1 -38.55 -22.55 61.70
C MET A 1 -38.14 -22.69 60.23
N LEU A 2 -38.69 -21.85 59.33
CA LEU A 2 -38.32 -21.81 57.92
C LEU A 2 -37.32 -20.69 57.70
N SER A 3 -36.07 -21.05 57.34
CA SER A 3 -35.02 -20.13 56.96
C SER A 3 -35.22 -19.76 55.49
N ARG A 4 -35.44 -18.46 55.22
CA ARG A 4 -35.51 -17.88 53.87
C ARG A 4 -34.10 -17.49 53.42
N TYR A 5 -33.59 -18.22 52.43
CA TYR A 5 -32.39 -17.80 51.68
C TYR A 5 -32.80 -16.80 50.58
N VAL A 6 -32.40 -15.57 50.77
CA VAL A 6 -32.46 -14.51 49.71
C VAL A 6 -31.24 -14.65 48.84
N PHE A 7 -31.43 -15.14 47.62
CA PHE A 7 -30.39 -15.11 46.58
C PHE A 7 -30.35 -13.67 45.99
N LEU A 8 -29.28 -12.94 46.30
CA LEU A 8 -28.94 -11.66 45.64
C LEU A 8 -28.31 -12.00 44.29
N SER A 9 -29.07 -11.95 43.18
CA SER A 9 -28.52 -11.98 41.82
C SER A 9 -27.87 -10.63 41.51
N ALA A 10 -26.55 -10.58 41.60
CA ALA A 10 -25.76 -9.48 41.08
C ALA A 10 -25.77 -9.52 39.55
N CYS A 11 -26.60 -8.74 38.88
CA CYS A 11 -26.52 -8.48 37.47
C CYS A 11 -25.22 -7.73 37.17
N LEU A 12 -24.20 -8.44 36.73
CA LEU A 12 -23.02 -7.88 36.07
C LEU A 12 -23.48 -7.27 34.74
N LEU A 13 -23.79 -5.99 34.73
CA LEU A 13 -23.90 -5.21 33.51
C LEU A 13 -22.52 -5.15 32.88
N SER A 14 -22.26 -6.08 31.96
CA SER A 14 -21.15 -5.99 31.03
C SER A 14 -21.39 -4.74 30.17
N CYS A 15 -20.78 -3.61 30.53
CA CYS A 15 -20.66 -2.49 29.60
C CYS A 15 -19.88 -3.00 28.36
N ALA A 16 -20.60 -3.36 27.33
CA ALA A 16 -20.01 -3.57 26.01
C ALA A 16 -19.38 -2.21 25.58
N THR A 17 -18.12 -2.03 25.87
CA THR A 17 -17.36 -0.90 25.35
C THR A 17 -17.22 -1.14 23.85
N PHE A 18 -18.07 -0.47 23.07
CA PHE A 18 -17.91 -0.43 21.62
C PHE A 18 -16.52 0.12 21.30
N ALA A 19 -15.77 -0.59 20.47
CA ALA A 19 -14.45 -0.16 19.99
C ALA A 19 -14.55 1.28 19.42
N GLN A 20 -13.97 2.25 20.13
CA GLN A 20 -14.08 3.65 19.78
C GLN A 20 -13.05 4.00 18.70
N THR A 21 -13.49 4.70 17.63
CA THR A 21 -12.58 5.33 16.68
C THR A 21 -12.67 6.84 16.82
N LEU A 22 -11.54 7.47 17.12
CA LEU A 22 -11.43 8.92 17.20
C LEU A 22 -10.50 9.44 16.13
N SER A 23 -10.78 10.63 15.64
CA SER A 23 -9.85 11.31 14.71
C SER A 23 -9.82 12.81 15.00
N GLN A 24 -8.66 13.40 14.76
CA GLN A 24 -8.42 14.83 14.87
C GLN A 24 -7.45 15.28 13.80
N THR A 25 -7.72 16.44 13.20
CA THR A 25 -6.71 17.15 12.39
C THR A 25 -6.11 18.25 13.25
N LEU A 26 -4.80 18.21 13.44
CA LEU A 26 -4.07 19.20 14.22
C LEU A 26 -3.94 20.54 13.47
N PRO A 27 -3.65 21.66 14.17
CA PRO A 27 -3.44 22.96 13.53
C PRO A 27 -2.31 22.96 12.48
N ASN A 28 -1.29 22.10 12.65
CA ASN A 28 -0.21 21.92 11.67
C ASN A 28 -0.61 21.04 10.46
N GLY A 29 -1.84 20.53 10.43
CA GLY A 29 -2.39 19.77 9.31
C GLY A 29 -2.24 18.25 9.38
N LEU A 30 -1.57 17.71 10.41
CA LEU A 30 -1.51 16.25 10.61
C LEU A 30 -2.89 15.74 10.99
N LYS A 31 -3.37 14.74 10.26
CA LYS A 31 -4.54 13.96 10.66
C LYS A 31 -4.10 12.75 11.47
N ILE A 32 -4.67 12.61 12.67
CA ILE A 32 -4.46 11.47 13.56
C ILE A 32 -5.76 10.69 13.65
N ILE A 33 -5.69 9.37 13.52
CA ILE A 33 -6.81 8.46 13.69
C ILE A 33 -6.38 7.40 14.70
N VAL A 34 -7.20 7.19 15.72
CA VAL A 34 -6.97 6.16 16.74
C VAL A 34 -8.20 5.28 16.82
N LYS A 35 -8.02 3.99 16.62
CA LYS A 35 -9.06 2.97 16.73
C LYS A 35 -8.73 1.99 17.84
N GLU A 36 -9.62 1.85 18.80
CA GLU A 36 -9.51 0.83 19.83
C GLU A 36 -9.79 -0.55 19.26
N ASP A 37 -8.90 -1.50 19.54
CA ASP A 37 -9.07 -2.93 19.25
C ASP A 37 -8.39 -3.72 20.38
N ARG A 38 -9.19 -4.19 21.32
CA ARG A 38 -8.72 -4.78 22.59
C ARG A 38 -8.60 -6.31 22.53
N ARG A 39 -8.57 -6.90 21.34
CA ARG A 39 -8.48 -8.35 21.17
C ARG A 39 -7.11 -8.94 21.55
N ALA A 40 -6.06 -8.14 21.50
CA ALA A 40 -4.72 -8.51 21.92
C ALA A 40 -4.00 -7.28 22.50
N PRO A 41 -3.05 -7.44 23.46
CA PRO A 41 -2.36 -6.33 24.13
C PRO A 41 -1.26 -5.71 23.26
N VAL A 42 -1.59 -5.41 21.98
CA VAL A 42 -0.68 -4.86 20.98
C VAL A 42 -1.29 -3.64 20.31
N ALA A 43 -0.45 -2.80 19.74
CA ALA A 43 -0.83 -1.66 18.94
C ALA A 43 0.00 -1.60 17.65
N VAL A 44 -0.65 -1.18 16.57
CA VAL A 44 -0.05 -0.85 15.29
C VAL A 44 -0.05 0.66 15.14
N SER A 45 1.10 1.23 14.83
CA SER A 45 1.26 2.64 14.46
C SER A 45 1.70 2.71 13.00
N GLN A 46 0.99 3.46 12.17
CA GLN A 46 1.36 3.69 10.76
C GLN A 46 1.36 5.18 10.48
N ILE A 47 2.45 5.70 9.91
CA ILE A 47 2.52 7.05 9.38
C ILE A 47 2.61 7.02 7.87
N TRP A 48 1.68 7.71 7.22
CA TRP A 48 1.46 7.74 5.77
C TRP A 48 1.87 9.09 5.23
N TYR A 49 3.03 9.18 4.56
CA TYR A 49 3.41 10.37 3.81
C TYR A 49 2.82 10.29 2.40
N LYS A 50 2.09 11.33 2.00
CA LYS A 50 1.41 11.40 0.69
C LYS A 50 2.41 11.80 -0.40
N VAL A 51 3.48 11.02 -0.57
CA VAL A 51 4.54 11.23 -1.55
C VAL A 51 5.14 9.90 -1.95
N GLY A 52 5.37 9.71 -3.25
CA GLY A 52 5.96 8.50 -3.82
C GLY A 52 6.59 8.78 -5.18
N SER A 53 6.88 7.73 -5.97
CA SER A 53 7.66 7.89 -7.20
C SER A 53 6.98 8.77 -8.26
N VAL A 54 5.66 8.90 -8.29
CA VAL A 54 4.98 9.80 -9.25
C VAL A 54 5.18 11.29 -8.96
N ASP A 55 5.71 11.64 -7.81
CA ASP A 55 6.05 13.02 -7.46
C ASP A 55 7.49 13.38 -7.85
N GLU A 56 8.29 12.39 -8.24
CA GLU A 56 9.69 12.57 -8.61
C GLU A 56 9.84 13.28 -9.96
N LYS A 57 10.95 13.96 -10.12
CA LYS A 57 11.30 14.65 -11.38
C LYS A 57 12.07 13.71 -12.31
N PRO A 58 11.98 13.90 -13.63
CA PRO A 58 12.83 13.17 -14.58
C PRO A 58 14.31 13.27 -14.19
N GLY A 59 15.04 12.15 -14.28
CA GLY A 59 16.45 12.05 -13.88
C GLY A 59 16.68 11.90 -12.37
N LYS A 60 15.61 11.72 -11.58
CA LYS A 60 15.66 11.56 -10.12
C LYS A 60 14.76 10.42 -9.63
N SER A 61 14.56 9.39 -10.46
CA SER A 61 13.76 8.24 -10.07
C SER A 61 14.43 7.46 -8.92
N GLY A 62 13.60 6.90 -8.02
CA GLY A 62 14.06 6.21 -6.83
C GLY A 62 14.34 7.11 -5.63
N LEU A 63 14.12 8.42 -5.75
CA LEU A 63 14.40 9.39 -4.69
C LEU A 63 13.53 9.13 -3.44
N SER A 64 12.26 8.80 -3.62
CA SER A 64 11.33 8.48 -2.52
C SER A 64 11.75 7.20 -1.79
N HIS A 65 12.10 6.15 -2.53
CA HIS A 65 12.57 4.89 -1.98
C HIS A 65 13.93 5.05 -1.27
N ALA A 66 14.87 5.78 -1.88
CA ALA A 66 16.14 6.05 -1.24
C ALA A 66 15.99 6.84 0.07
N LEU A 67 15.04 7.79 0.13
CA LEU A 67 14.74 8.48 1.38
C LEU A 67 14.09 7.56 2.41
N GLU A 68 13.23 6.62 2.00
CA GLU A 68 12.69 5.60 2.91
C GLU A 68 13.82 4.90 3.67
N HIS A 69 14.86 4.41 2.98
CA HIS A 69 16.05 3.80 3.60
C HIS A 69 16.76 4.76 4.56
N MET A 70 16.93 6.02 4.15
CA MET A 70 17.63 7.00 4.97
C MET A 70 16.84 7.40 6.23
N MET A 71 15.52 7.22 6.28
CA MET A 71 14.71 7.50 7.47
C MET A 71 15.05 6.61 8.68
N PHE A 72 15.81 5.53 8.48
CA PHE A 72 16.32 4.66 9.54
C PHE A 72 17.76 5.01 9.97
N LYS A 73 18.39 6.03 9.35
CA LYS A 73 19.79 6.38 9.61
C LYS A 73 19.99 7.37 10.76
N GLY A 74 18.89 7.79 11.41
CA GLY A 74 18.95 8.45 12.71
C GLY A 74 18.59 9.92 12.70
N THR A 75 18.66 10.47 13.91
CA THR A 75 18.43 11.87 14.27
C THR A 75 19.50 12.26 15.29
N PRO A 76 19.61 13.54 15.70
CA PRO A 76 20.52 13.93 16.78
C PRO A 76 20.27 13.19 18.11
N SER A 77 19.03 12.72 18.36
CA SER A 77 18.65 12.00 19.61
C SER A 77 18.62 10.48 19.45
N VAL A 78 18.63 9.97 18.22
CA VAL A 78 18.55 8.54 17.89
C VAL A 78 19.63 8.22 16.86
N PRO A 79 20.79 7.67 17.26
CA PRO A 79 21.87 7.33 16.33
C PRO A 79 21.46 6.34 15.26
N SER A 80 22.21 6.29 14.17
CA SER A 80 21.99 5.37 13.04
C SER A 80 21.88 3.92 13.51
N GLY A 81 20.84 3.20 13.07
CA GLY A 81 20.55 1.82 13.47
C GLY A 81 19.84 1.65 14.82
N GLU A 82 19.75 2.72 15.64
CA GLU A 82 19.11 2.65 16.95
C GLU A 82 17.57 2.64 16.88
N TYR A 83 16.96 3.15 15.82
CA TYR A 83 15.51 3.20 15.68
C TYR A 83 14.91 1.78 15.80
N SER A 84 15.22 0.90 14.86
CA SER A 84 14.73 -0.48 14.85
C SER A 84 15.24 -1.30 16.04
N SER A 85 16.49 -1.06 16.47
CA SER A 85 17.02 -1.70 17.67
C SER A 85 16.22 -1.37 18.93
N ARG A 86 15.76 -0.13 19.10
CA ARG A 86 14.90 0.27 20.23
C ARG A 86 13.55 -0.42 20.18
N ILE A 87 12.92 -0.46 19.01
CA ILE A 87 11.64 -1.14 18.82
C ILE A 87 11.79 -2.65 19.10
N ALA A 88 12.84 -3.30 18.58
CA ALA A 88 13.11 -4.71 18.82
C ALA A 88 13.34 -5.02 20.31
N ARG A 89 14.09 -4.17 21.05
CA ARG A 89 14.28 -4.32 22.50
C ARG A 89 12.98 -4.21 23.30
N LEU A 90 11.98 -3.51 22.77
CA LEU A 90 10.65 -3.40 23.36
C LEU A 90 9.71 -4.53 22.91
N GLY A 91 10.23 -5.53 22.17
CA GLY A 91 9.47 -6.68 21.69
C GLY A 91 8.57 -6.37 20.48
N GLY A 92 8.88 -5.31 19.75
CA GLY A 92 8.18 -4.92 18.53
C GLY A 92 8.94 -5.22 17.24
N ASP A 93 8.29 -4.97 16.14
CA ASP A 93 8.88 -4.95 14.80
C ASP A 93 8.48 -3.66 14.07
N ASP A 94 9.32 -3.20 13.19
CA ASP A 94 9.10 -2.03 12.36
C ASP A 94 9.54 -2.29 10.92
N ASN A 95 8.89 -1.59 9.99
CA ASN A 95 9.29 -1.61 8.59
C ASN A 95 8.71 -0.39 7.86
N ALA A 96 9.01 -0.28 6.57
CA ALA A 96 8.46 0.73 5.68
C ALA A 96 8.22 0.17 4.29
N TYR A 97 7.50 0.90 3.49
CA TYR A 97 7.43 0.69 2.05
C TYR A 97 7.14 1.99 1.32
N THR A 98 7.68 2.10 0.13
CA THR A 98 7.35 3.16 -0.82
C THR A 98 6.62 2.54 -2.00
N ASN A 99 5.57 3.20 -2.44
CA ASN A 99 4.92 2.91 -3.70
C ASN A 99 4.89 4.16 -4.61
N ARG A 100 4.07 4.13 -5.63
CA ARG A 100 3.98 5.23 -6.58
C ARG A 100 3.41 6.52 -5.98
N SER A 101 2.59 6.43 -4.96
CA SER A 101 1.78 7.53 -4.43
C SER A 101 2.04 7.89 -2.98
N GLU A 102 2.55 6.98 -2.19
CA GLU A 102 2.85 7.19 -0.77
C GLU A 102 4.10 6.43 -0.30
N THR A 103 4.65 6.92 0.81
CA THR A 103 5.67 6.24 1.62
C THR A 103 5.12 6.03 3.03
N VAL A 104 5.16 4.81 3.52
CA VAL A 104 4.52 4.40 4.78
C VAL A 104 5.55 3.77 5.70
N TYR A 105 5.57 4.22 6.94
CA TYR A 105 6.36 3.62 8.01
C TYR A 105 5.41 3.04 9.05
N TYR A 106 5.70 1.86 9.57
CA TYR A 106 4.85 1.21 10.55
C TYR A 106 5.64 0.47 11.61
N ALA A 107 5.04 0.34 12.78
CA ALA A 107 5.55 -0.46 13.86
C ALA A 107 4.41 -1.25 14.52
N ASN A 108 4.69 -2.50 14.86
CA ASN A 108 3.86 -3.35 15.68
C ASN A 108 4.54 -3.49 17.05
N ILE A 109 3.82 -3.19 18.13
CA ILE A 109 4.41 -3.09 19.46
C ILE A 109 3.41 -3.52 20.54
N ALA A 110 3.90 -3.99 21.70
CA ALA A 110 3.05 -4.10 22.88
C ALA A 110 2.46 -2.73 23.22
N SER A 111 1.15 -2.67 23.49
CA SER A 111 0.40 -1.39 23.67
C SER A 111 1.04 -0.48 24.71
N ALA A 112 1.60 -1.02 25.78
CA ALA A 112 2.30 -0.26 26.81
C ALA A 112 3.50 0.53 26.29
N ASN A 113 4.13 0.07 25.20
CA ASN A 113 5.32 0.68 24.61
C ASN A 113 5.01 1.61 23.43
N LEU A 114 3.73 1.74 23.01
CA LEU A 114 3.33 2.63 21.93
C LEU A 114 3.82 4.08 22.10
N PRO A 115 3.82 4.70 23.31
CA PRO A 115 4.32 6.05 23.48
C PRO A 115 5.77 6.26 23.04
N GLU A 116 6.62 5.22 23.15
CA GLU A 116 8.01 5.31 22.67
C GLU A 116 8.08 5.30 21.14
N VAL A 117 7.30 4.46 20.50
CA VAL A 117 7.16 4.46 19.01
C VAL A 117 6.72 5.84 18.52
N LEU A 118 5.71 6.44 19.16
CA LEU A 118 5.22 7.77 18.76
C LEU A 118 6.28 8.87 18.94
N LYS A 119 7.14 8.79 19.98
CA LYS A 119 8.26 9.72 20.15
C LYS A 119 9.29 9.55 19.03
N LEU A 120 9.67 8.32 18.72
CA LEU A 120 10.63 8.01 17.65
C LEU A 120 10.11 8.49 16.28
N GLU A 121 8.81 8.28 16.00
CA GLU A 121 8.16 8.74 14.77
C GLU A 121 8.12 10.27 14.66
N ALA A 122 7.74 10.95 15.74
CA ALA A 122 7.72 12.42 15.75
C ALA A 122 9.13 13.00 15.59
N ASP A 123 10.13 12.37 16.19
CA ASP A 123 11.53 12.79 16.09
C ASP A 123 12.04 12.65 14.65
N ARG A 124 11.89 11.49 14.00
CA ARG A 124 12.36 11.31 12.63
C ARG A 124 11.56 12.10 11.58
N MET A 125 10.29 12.43 11.85
CA MET A 125 9.53 13.34 10.99
C MET A 125 10.14 14.73 10.93
N HIS A 126 10.79 15.19 12.01
CA HIS A 126 11.27 16.56 12.16
C HIS A 126 12.78 16.69 12.10
N ASN A 127 13.51 15.72 12.60
CA ASN A 127 14.94 15.83 12.92
C ASN A 127 15.82 14.82 12.17
N LEU A 128 15.32 14.19 11.08
CA LEU A 128 16.15 13.26 10.30
C LEU A 128 17.49 13.92 9.94
N ASN A 129 18.56 13.22 10.27
CA ASN A 129 19.92 13.62 9.95
C ASN A 129 20.73 12.41 9.54
N PHE A 130 21.46 12.52 8.44
CA PHE A 130 22.37 11.49 7.95
C PHE A 130 23.58 12.12 7.26
N SER A 131 24.71 11.41 7.37
CA SER A 131 25.97 11.82 6.74
C SER A 131 26.03 11.42 5.26
N ASP A 132 26.91 12.06 4.50
CA ASP A 132 27.19 11.68 3.11
C ASP A 132 27.77 10.27 3.01
N LYS A 133 28.50 9.82 4.05
CA LYS A 133 29.02 8.45 4.13
C LYS A 133 27.90 7.40 4.27
N GLU A 134 26.91 7.66 5.14
CA GLU A 134 25.74 6.79 5.30
C GLU A 134 24.93 6.74 4.01
N PHE A 135 24.71 7.89 3.38
CA PHE A 135 24.08 7.95 2.06
C PHE A 135 24.83 7.11 1.02
N ALA A 136 26.14 7.27 0.89
CA ALA A 136 26.94 6.55 -0.09
C ALA A 136 26.88 5.02 0.13
N ASN A 137 26.90 4.56 1.39
CA ASN A 137 26.76 3.16 1.75
C ASN A 137 25.37 2.64 1.37
N GLU A 138 24.30 3.38 1.69
CA GLU A 138 22.94 2.96 1.44
C GLU A 138 22.62 2.94 -0.06
N MET A 139 23.16 3.86 -0.83
CA MET A 139 23.03 3.85 -2.30
C MET A 139 23.63 2.59 -2.93
N ASN A 140 24.67 1.99 -2.33
CA ASN A 140 25.18 0.69 -2.78
C ASN A 140 24.15 -0.43 -2.52
N VAL A 141 23.50 -0.43 -1.33
CA VAL A 141 22.45 -1.38 -0.99
C VAL A 141 21.27 -1.25 -1.97
N ILE A 142 20.80 -0.02 -2.22
CA ILE A 142 19.66 0.26 -3.11
C ILE A 142 19.97 -0.18 -4.56
N ARG A 143 21.19 0.05 -5.06
CA ARG A 143 21.60 -0.42 -6.39
C ARG A 143 21.64 -1.94 -6.47
N GLU A 144 22.08 -2.61 -5.42
CA GLU A 144 22.05 -4.07 -5.36
C GLU A 144 20.61 -4.61 -5.30
N GLU A 145 19.76 -3.98 -4.49
CA GLU A 145 18.33 -4.30 -4.43
C GLU A 145 17.66 -4.10 -5.82
N ARG A 146 17.99 -3.02 -6.54
CA ARG A 146 17.55 -2.81 -7.92
C ARG A 146 17.93 -3.95 -8.83
N ARG A 147 19.20 -4.45 -8.77
CA ARG A 147 19.60 -5.62 -9.54
C ARG A 147 18.75 -6.82 -9.22
N GLN A 148 18.62 -7.16 -7.94
CA GLN A 148 17.90 -8.35 -7.49
C GLN A 148 16.40 -8.29 -7.83
N ARG A 149 15.75 -7.14 -7.60
CA ARG A 149 14.29 -6.99 -7.76
C ARG A 149 13.85 -6.65 -9.18
N THR A 150 14.74 -6.24 -10.05
CA THR A 150 14.38 -5.82 -11.40
C THR A 150 15.26 -6.43 -12.46
N GLU A 151 16.60 -6.33 -12.37
CA GLU A 151 17.47 -6.75 -13.47
C GLU A 151 17.63 -8.26 -13.52
N ASP A 152 17.62 -8.95 -12.39
CA ASP A 152 17.72 -10.39 -12.28
C ASP A 152 16.35 -11.09 -12.14
N ASP A 153 15.27 -10.31 -11.94
CA ASP A 153 13.91 -10.81 -11.79
C ASP A 153 13.07 -10.56 -13.05
N ALA A 154 12.45 -11.62 -13.57
CA ALA A 154 11.59 -11.53 -14.76
C ALA A 154 10.31 -10.72 -14.47
N GLY A 155 9.76 -10.82 -13.25
CA GLY A 155 8.57 -10.07 -12.84
C GLY A 155 8.84 -8.58 -12.78
N GLY A 156 9.95 -8.18 -12.15
CA GLY A 156 10.37 -6.78 -12.08
C GLY A 156 10.59 -6.17 -13.47
N LYS A 157 11.30 -6.89 -14.37
CA LYS A 157 11.47 -6.47 -15.77
C LYS A 157 10.15 -6.32 -16.51
N MET A 158 9.27 -7.29 -16.37
CA MET A 158 7.95 -7.27 -17.02
C MET A 158 7.15 -6.05 -16.57
N TRP A 159 7.07 -5.79 -15.27
CA TRP A 159 6.33 -4.64 -14.75
C TRP A 159 6.95 -3.30 -15.17
N GLU A 160 8.26 -3.18 -15.16
CA GLU A 160 8.92 -1.98 -15.65
C GLU A 160 8.61 -1.72 -17.13
N GLN A 161 8.70 -2.74 -18.00
CA GLN A 161 8.32 -2.62 -19.40
C GLN A 161 6.85 -2.27 -19.60
N ILE A 162 5.94 -2.86 -18.80
CA ILE A 162 4.51 -2.55 -18.88
C ILE A 162 4.26 -1.07 -18.57
N TYR A 163 4.91 -0.50 -17.55
CA TYR A 163 4.81 0.93 -17.24
C TYR A 163 5.42 1.80 -18.34
N LEU A 164 6.60 1.44 -18.87
CA LEU A 164 7.23 2.14 -19.98
C LEU A 164 6.36 2.17 -21.23
N ASN A 165 5.69 1.06 -21.55
CA ASN A 165 4.81 0.93 -22.71
C ASN A 165 3.43 1.54 -22.51
N SER A 166 2.98 1.65 -21.25
CA SER A 166 1.63 2.13 -20.93
C SER A 166 1.55 3.64 -20.83
N PHE A 167 2.59 4.33 -20.39
CA PHE A 167 2.54 5.75 -20.08
C PHE A 167 3.49 6.57 -20.95
N THR A 168 3.21 7.88 -21.04
CA THR A 168 4.02 8.86 -21.76
C THR A 168 4.77 9.77 -20.79
N LEU A 169 4.09 10.20 -19.72
CA LEU A 169 4.71 11.08 -18.71
C LEU A 169 5.84 10.37 -17.96
N PRO A 170 7.02 10.99 -17.84
CA PRO A 170 8.16 10.40 -17.13
C PRO A 170 7.82 9.97 -15.69
N SER A 171 7.07 10.78 -14.93
CA SER A 171 6.63 10.46 -13.56
C SER A 171 5.71 9.24 -13.51
N MET A 172 4.93 8.98 -14.58
CA MET A 172 4.08 7.80 -14.68
C MET A 172 4.85 6.54 -15.10
N LYS A 173 5.98 6.70 -15.76
CA LYS A 173 6.87 5.59 -16.16
C LYS A 173 7.82 5.18 -15.04
N ALA A 174 8.23 6.12 -14.19
CA ALA A 174 9.30 5.93 -13.22
C ALA A 174 9.11 4.68 -12.37
N SER A 175 10.17 3.88 -12.26
CA SER A 175 10.25 2.76 -11.32
C SER A 175 10.31 3.29 -9.89
N VAL A 176 9.63 2.64 -8.96
CA VAL A 176 9.66 3.03 -7.53
C VAL A 176 11.07 2.92 -6.96
N ILE A 177 11.78 1.84 -7.31
CA ILE A 177 13.17 1.64 -6.88
C ILE A 177 14.16 2.56 -7.62
N GLY A 178 13.73 3.17 -8.73
CA GLY A 178 14.56 4.03 -9.58
C GLY A 178 15.24 3.29 -10.73
N TYR A 179 15.58 4.02 -11.79
CA TYR A 179 16.43 3.52 -12.84
C TYR A 179 17.90 3.56 -12.41
N MET A 180 18.71 2.60 -12.86
CA MET A 180 20.11 2.50 -12.44
C MET A 180 20.91 3.79 -12.75
N GLU A 181 20.66 4.41 -13.90
CA GLU A 181 21.29 5.67 -14.30
C GLU A 181 20.99 6.80 -13.31
N ASP A 182 19.73 6.92 -12.89
CA ASP A 182 19.32 7.93 -11.91
C ASP A 182 19.94 7.65 -10.55
N LEU A 183 19.93 6.37 -10.09
CA LEU A 183 20.54 5.96 -8.82
C LEU A 183 22.06 6.25 -8.75
N HIS A 184 22.76 6.31 -9.87
CA HIS A 184 24.17 6.72 -9.93
C HIS A 184 24.35 8.23 -9.80
N THR A 185 23.34 9.03 -10.10
CA THR A 185 23.40 10.49 -10.10
C THR A 185 22.77 11.16 -8.90
N LEU A 186 21.99 10.41 -8.10
CA LEU A 186 21.42 10.92 -6.85
C LEU A 186 22.53 11.34 -5.87
N ARG A 187 22.27 12.42 -5.15
CA ARG A 187 23.16 12.98 -4.12
C ARG A 187 22.44 13.08 -2.78
N ALA A 188 23.18 13.08 -1.71
CA ALA A 188 22.63 13.24 -0.35
C ALA A 188 21.74 14.50 -0.22
N ASP A 189 22.11 15.59 -0.90
CA ASP A 189 21.33 16.84 -0.89
C ASP A 189 19.99 16.71 -1.63
N ASP A 190 19.88 15.84 -2.64
CA ASP A 190 18.59 15.56 -3.28
C ASP A 190 17.61 14.95 -2.27
N LEU A 191 18.08 14.01 -1.45
CA LEU A 191 17.26 13.36 -0.42
C LEU A 191 16.93 14.31 0.73
N ARG A 192 17.90 15.13 1.17
CA ARG A 192 17.67 16.18 2.18
C ARG A 192 16.63 17.19 1.71
N ALA A 193 16.69 17.59 0.43
CA ALA A 193 15.71 18.49 -0.17
C ALA A 193 14.32 17.82 -0.24
N TRP A 194 14.25 16.54 -0.62
CA TRP A 194 13.02 15.77 -0.68
C TRP A 194 12.35 15.62 0.69
N TYR A 195 13.12 15.27 1.71
CA TYR A 195 12.67 15.23 3.09
C TYR A 195 12.14 16.59 3.57
N LYS A 196 12.89 17.65 3.31
CA LYS A 196 12.50 19.03 3.66
C LYS A 196 11.19 19.44 3.00
N GLN A 197 10.95 19.00 1.77
CA GLN A 197 9.75 19.38 0.99
C GLN A 197 8.51 18.57 1.41
N PHE A 198 8.61 17.24 1.54
CA PHE A 198 7.45 16.36 1.60
C PHE A 198 7.20 15.74 2.97
N TYR A 199 8.22 15.61 3.83
CA TYR A 199 8.04 15.00 5.16
C TYR A 199 7.60 16.08 6.14
N ALA A 200 6.29 16.26 6.21
CA ALA A 200 5.65 17.32 6.98
C ALA A 200 4.31 16.84 7.53
N PRO A 201 3.86 17.37 8.68
CA PRO A 201 2.57 17.01 9.28
C PRO A 201 1.40 17.17 8.30
N ASN A 202 1.36 18.27 7.56
CA ASN A 202 0.28 18.54 6.60
C ASN A 202 0.35 17.72 5.30
N ASN A 203 1.35 16.86 5.15
CA ASN A 203 1.47 15.87 4.07
C ASN A 203 1.38 14.43 4.61
N ALA A 204 0.95 14.24 5.86
CA ALA A 204 0.94 12.95 6.50
C ALA A 204 -0.40 12.63 7.17
N VAL A 205 -0.63 11.33 7.41
CA VAL A 205 -1.71 10.79 8.23
C VAL A 205 -1.08 9.79 9.21
N LEU A 206 -1.39 9.92 10.50
CA LEU A 206 -1.00 8.95 11.52
C LEU A 206 -2.22 8.10 11.87
N VAL A 207 -2.09 6.78 11.75
CA VAL A 207 -3.12 5.81 12.10
C VAL A 207 -2.62 4.89 13.19
N ILE A 208 -3.38 4.74 14.26
CA ILE A 208 -3.08 3.86 15.38
C ILE A 208 -4.28 2.93 15.58
N VAL A 209 -4.04 1.63 15.62
CA VAL A 209 -5.06 0.59 15.89
C VAL A 209 -4.51 -0.36 16.95
N GLY A 210 -5.25 -0.62 18.02
CA GLY A 210 -4.79 -1.57 19.03
C GLY A 210 -5.49 -1.44 20.39
N ASP A 211 -4.95 -2.15 21.37
CA ASP A 211 -5.40 -2.11 22.76
C ASP A 211 -4.93 -0.82 23.45
N VAL A 212 -5.60 0.26 23.14
CA VAL A 212 -5.25 1.61 23.60
C VAL A 212 -6.50 2.35 24.08
N ASP A 213 -6.33 3.33 24.96
CA ASP A 213 -7.34 4.36 25.21
C ASP A 213 -7.25 5.41 24.10
N ALA A 214 -8.28 5.48 23.26
CA ALA A 214 -8.27 6.35 22.09
C ALA A 214 -8.11 7.83 22.43
N LYS A 215 -8.72 8.31 23.52
CA LYS A 215 -8.62 9.72 23.95
C LYS A 215 -7.22 10.05 24.46
N GLN A 216 -6.65 9.17 25.28
CA GLN A 216 -5.31 9.35 25.83
C GLN A 216 -4.26 9.29 24.72
N THR A 217 -4.34 8.28 23.84
CA THR A 217 -3.42 8.09 22.72
C THR A 217 -3.48 9.29 21.77
N LEU A 218 -4.67 9.79 21.46
CA LEU A 218 -4.84 10.98 20.63
C LEU A 218 -4.16 12.20 21.26
N ARG A 219 -4.35 12.42 22.58
CA ARG A 219 -3.68 13.52 23.31
C ARG A 219 -2.16 13.38 23.29
N THR A 220 -1.64 12.16 23.53
CA THR A 220 -0.20 11.88 23.49
C THR A 220 0.39 12.19 22.11
N ALA A 221 -0.23 11.64 21.06
CA ALA A 221 0.20 11.90 19.69
C ALA A 221 0.10 13.40 19.34
N ALA A 222 -1.00 14.06 19.70
CA ALA A 222 -1.15 15.50 19.46
C ALA A 222 -0.10 16.33 20.18
N GLY A 223 0.29 15.95 21.40
CA GLY A 223 1.36 16.61 22.17
C GLY A 223 2.75 16.48 21.54
N LEU A 224 3.04 15.34 20.91
CA LEU A 224 4.30 15.08 20.23
C LEU A 224 4.36 15.74 18.85
N PHE A 225 3.41 15.39 17.98
CA PHE A 225 3.40 15.82 16.59
C PHE A 225 2.94 17.27 16.41
N GLY A 226 2.12 17.80 17.33
CA GLY A 226 1.60 19.17 17.26
C GLY A 226 2.65 20.26 17.32
N LYS A 227 3.85 19.95 17.86
CA LYS A 227 5.00 20.85 17.91
C LYS A 227 5.76 20.97 16.59
N ILE A 228 5.56 20.03 15.68
CA ILE A 228 6.23 20.01 14.38
C ILE A 228 5.56 21.04 13.46
N PRO A 229 6.31 21.97 12.86
CA PRO A 229 5.72 23.03 12.07
C PRO A 229 5.13 22.50 10.75
N ARG A 230 4.01 23.11 10.33
CA ARG A 230 3.48 22.97 8.97
C ARG A 230 4.48 23.47 7.94
N LYS A 231 4.53 22.84 6.77
CA LYS A 231 5.39 23.27 5.65
C LYS A 231 4.55 23.72 4.46
N SER A 232 5.10 24.62 3.63
CA SER A 232 4.59 24.84 2.29
C SER A 232 4.96 23.66 1.42
N LEU A 233 3.95 22.95 0.88
CA LEU A 233 4.19 21.82 0.00
C LEU A 233 4.47 22.32 -1.42
N PRO A 234 5.37 21.66 -2.17
CA PRO A 234 5.61 22.00 -3.56
C PRO A 234 4.41 21.65 -4.44
N GLU A 235 4.34 22.26 -5.62
CA GLU A 235 3.42 21.85 -6.67
C GLU A 235 3.74 20.42 -7.10
N ARG A 236 2.69 19.61 -7.24
CA ARG A 236 2.81 18.22 -7.66
C ARG A 236 2.76 18.06 -9.16
N ASN A 237 3.34 16.98 -9.66
CA ASN A 237 3.23 16.62 -11.06
C ASN A 237 1.75 16.52 -11.49
N ASN A 238 1.42 17.10 -12.64
CA ASN A 238 0.08 17.00 -13.20
C ASN A 238 -0.12 15.64 -13.89
N LEU A 239 -0.49 14.64 -13.11
CA LEU A 239 -0.72 13.27 -13.61
C LEU A 239 -1.91 13.18 -14.58
N LYS A 240 -2.82 14.17 -14.57
CA LYS A 240 -3.95 14.25 -15.50
C LYS A 240 -3.54 14.67 -16.92
N ALA A 241 -2.30 15.18 -17.08
CA ALA A 241 -1.74 15.50 -18.40
C ALA A 241 -1.34 14.25 -19.20
N GLU A 242 -1.44 13.05 -18.64
CA GLU A 242 -1.16 11.81 -19.37
C GLU A 242 -2.13 11.65 -20.56
N PRO A 243 -1.63 11.51 -21.81
CA PRO A 243 -2.49 11.39 -22.99
C PRO A 243 -3.38 10.16 -22.92
N VAL A 244 -4.60 10.26 -23.46
CA VAL A 244 -5.50 9.10 -23.54
C VAL A 244 -4.93 8.03 -24.47
N LYS A 245 -4.83 6.79 -23.96
CA LYS A 245 -4.45 5.61 -24.75
C LYS A 245 -5.51 4.53 -24.53
N ARG A 246 -6.21 4.14 -25.59
CA ARG A 246 -7.28 3.13 -25.53
C ARG A 246 -6.78 1.72 -25.81
N ALA A 247 -5.69 1.58 -26.57
CA ALA A 247 -5.09 0.29 -26.86
C ALA A 247 -4.36 -0.29 -25.62
N PRO A 248 -4.39 -1.60 -25.43
CA PRO A 248 -3.61 -2.25 -24.39
C PRO A 248 -2.10 -2.11 -24.62
N SER A 249 -1.34 -2.25 -23.55
CA SER A 249 0.11 -2.37 -23.56
C SER A 249 0.52 -3.81 -23.26
N PHE A 250 1.60 -4.25 -23.87
CA PHE A 250 2.13 -5.60 -23.73
C PHE A 250 3.56 -5.54 -23.20
N ALA A 251 3.94 -6.53 -22.43
CA ALA A 251 5.31 -6.80 -22.04
C ALA A 251 5.57 -8.30 -21.96
N GLN A 252 6.79 -8.66 -22.30
CA GLN A 252 7.34 -9.99 -22.10
C GLN A 252 8.70 -9.84 -21.46
N ALA A 253 9.03 -10.67 -20.49
CA ALA A 253 10.34 -10.68 -19.86
C ALA A 253 10.72 -12.10 -19.45
N SER A 254 12.02 -12.31 -19.33
CA SER A 254 12.59 -13.53 -18.77
C SER A 254 13.75 -13.17 -17.85
N SER A 255 13.99 -14.00 -16.85
CA SER A 255 15.15 -13.87 -15.99
C SER A 255 16.33 -14.65 -16.57
N PRO A 256 17.57 -14.14 -16.50
CA PRO A 256 18.75 -14.90 -16.85
C PRO A 256 18.96 -16.11 -15.91
N VAL A 257 18.40 -16.05 -14.70
CA VAL A 257 18.52 -17.09 -13.68
C VAL A 257 17.48 -18.19 -13.89
N THR A 258 16.20 -17.84 -13.97
CA THR A 258 15.10 -18.82 -14.05
C THR A 258 14.76 -19.23 -15.47
N ARG A 259 15.13 -18.41 -16.48
CA ARG A 259 14.82 -18.58 -17.91
C ARG A 259 13.33 -18.76 -18.22
N GLN A 260 12.45 -18.60 -17.23
CA GLN A 260 11.02 -18.71 -17.43
C GLN A 260 10.44 -17.41 -17.96
N PRO A 261 9.75 -17.43 -19.11
CA PRO A 261 9.12 -16.24 -19.65
C PRO A 261 7.91 -15.84 -18.81
N LEU A 262 7.72 -14.54 -18.70
CA LEU A 262 6.49 -13.93 -18.20
C LEU A 262 5.85 -13.11 -19.29
N ALA A 263 4.53 -13.05 -19.30
CA ALA A 263 3.76 -12.27 -20.25
C ALA A 263 2.71 -11.44 -19.54
N ALA A 264 2.52 -10.21 -19.99
CA ALA A 264 1.53 -9.30 -19.43
C ALA A 264 0.84 -8.47 -20.51
N ILE A 265 -0.43 -8.17 -20.27
CA ILE A 265 -1.24 -7.20 -21.01
C ILE A 265 -1.88 -6.26 -20.00
N SER A 266 -1.92 -4.96 -20.29
CA SER A 266 -2.51 -3.98 -19.42
C SER A 266 -3.27 -2.89 -20.17
N TRP A 267 -4.23 -2.31 -19.47
CA TRP A 267 -5.02 -1.17 -19.89
C TRP A 267 -4.93 -0.08 -18.84
N ARG A 268 -4.84 1.16 -19.27
CA ARG A 268 -5.01 2.32 -18.40
C ARG A 268 -6.49 2.51 -18.11
N VAL A 269 -6.83 2.54 -16.83
CA VAL A 269 -8.21 2.60 -16.36
C VAL A 269 -8.36 3.65 -15.26
N PRO A 270 -9.58 4.16 -14.98
CA PRO A 270 -9.77 5.09 -13.86
C PRO A 270 -9.63 4.38 -12.51
N SER A 271 -9.13 5.09 -11.51
CA SER A 271 -9.26 4.75 -10.09
C SER A 271 -10.53 5.38 -9.50
N LEU A 272 -10.89 4.99 -8.29
CA LEU A 272 -12.01 5.59 -7.57
C LEU A 272 -11.69 7.05 -7.25
N SER A 273 -12.50 7.97 -7.78
CA SER A 273 -12.41 9.41 -7.50
C SER A 273 -13.59 9.92 -6.69
N ARG A 274 -14.73 9.27 -6.80
CA ARG A 274 -15.98 9.56 -6.09
C ARG A 274 -16.64 8.25 -5.68
N LEU A 275 -17.30 8.23 -4.52
CA LEU A 275 -17.96 7.03 -4.00
C LEU A 275 -19.09 6.48 -4.89
N ASP A 276 -19.60 7.27 -5.82
CA ASP A 276 -20.66 6.88 -6.76
C ASP A 276 -20.13 6.46 -8.15
N ASP A 277 -18.82 6.51 -8.40
CA ASP A 277 -18.21 6.03 -9.64
C ASP A 277 -18.39 4.51 -9.77
N LYS A 278 -19.10 4.05 -10.79
CA LYS A 278 -19.41 2.62 -10.96
C LYS A 278 -18.27 1.82 -11.57
N LEU A 279 -17.59 2.39 -12.57
CA LEU A 279 -16.58 1.66 -13.34
C LEU A 279 -15.41 1.14 -12.47
N PRO A 280 -14.83 1.92 -11.51
CA PRO A 280 -13.79 1.42 -10.66
C PRO A 280 -14.20 0.19 -9.83
N TYR A 281 -15.43 0.16 -9.31
CA TYR A 281 -15.95 -1.02 -8.60
C TYR A 281 -16.14 -2.23 -9.51
N ALA A 282 -16.63 -2.00 -10.75
CA ALA A 282 -16.76 -3.08 -11.72
C ALA A 282 -15.39 -3.68 -12.09
N LEU A 283 -14.33 -2.85 -12.19
CA LEU A 283 -12.96 -3.30 -12.44
C LEU A 283 -12.39 -4.08 -11.24
N ASP A 284 -12.70 -3.66 -10.01
CA ASP A 284 -12.30 -4.40 -8.78
C ASP A 284 -12.93 -5.81 -8.77
N VAL A 285 -14.24 -5.90 -9.05
CA VAL A 285 -14.94 -7.19 -9.17
C VAL A 285 -14.43 -8.02 -10.34
N LEU A 286 -14.13 -7.40 -11.49
CA LEU A 286 -13.56 -8.09 -12.65
C LEU A 286 -12.20 -8.73 -12.34
N THR A 287 -11.40 -8.09 -11.49
CA THR A 287 -10.13 -8.66 -11.02
C THR A 287 -10.38 -9.99 -10.30
N ASP A 288 -11.39 -10.03 -9.41
CA ASP A 288 -11.75 -11.24 -8.68
C ASP A 288 -12.37 -12.34 -9.58
N VAL A 289 -13.16 -11.96 -10.59
CA VAL A 289 -13.68 -12.90 -11.60
C VAL A 289 -12.54 -13.57 -12.36
N LEU A 290 -11.53 -12.79 -12.75
CA LEU A 290 -10.39 -13.30 -13.51
C LEU A 290 -9.42 -14.10 -12.63
N ALA A 291 -9.08 -13.61 -11.43
CA ALA A 291 -7.96 -14.14 -10.65
C ALA A 291 -8.10 -14.03 -9.11
N GLY A 292 -9.30 -13.90 -8.57
CA GLY A 292 -9.51 -13.75 -7.12
C GLY A 292 -9.27 -15.02 -6.29
N ASN A 293 -9.33 -16.20 -6.91
CA ASN A 293 -9.14 -17.50 -6.26
C ASN A 293 -9.00 -18.64 -7.27
N THR A 294 -8.78 -19.88 -6.78
CA THR A 294 -8.62 -21.06 -7.64
C THR A 294 -9.83 -21.44 -8.50
N SER A 295 -11.00 -20.86 -8.24
CA SER A 295 -12.22 -21.03 -9.06
C SER A 295 -12.42 -19.89 -10.06
N SER A 296 -11.54 -18.89 -10.07
CA SER A 296 -11.55 -17.78 -11.01
C SER A 296 -11.13 -18.23 -12.40
N ARG A 297 -11.57 -17.51 -13.45
CA ARG A 297 -11.49 -17.98 -14.83
C ARG A 297 -10.07 -18.27 -15.29
N LEU A 298 -9.10 -17.42 -14.97
CA LEU A 298 -7.70 -17.63 -15.38
C LEU A 298 -7.11 -18.88 -14.73
N ASP A 299 -7.28 -19.06 -13.42
CA ASP A 299 -6.78 -20.25 -12.73
C ASP A 299 -7.49 -21.53 -13.25
N LYS A 300 -8.82 -21.51 -13.25
CA LYS A 300 -9.62 -22.65 -13.71
C LYS A 300 -9.26 -23.04 -15.14
N ASN A 301 -9.35 -22.10 -16.08
CA ASN A 301 -9.29 -22.42 -17.50
C ASN A 301 -7.85 -22.61 -18.01
N LEU A 302 -6.87 -21.80 -17.52
CA LEU A 302 -5.52 -21.81 -18.06
C LEU A 302 -4.54 -22.64 -17.23
N VAL A 303 -4.69 -22.65 -15.89
CA VAL A 303 -3.78 -23.39 -15.02
C VAL A 303 -4.26 -24.82 -14.84
N ARG A 304 -5.54 -25.04 -14.47
CA ARG A 304 -6.03 -26.37 -14.13
C ARG A 304 -6.56 -27.15 -15.32
N ASP A 305 -7.42 -26.56 -16.16
CA ASP A 305 -8.10 -27.30 -17.22
C ASP A 305 -7.20 -27.47 -18.47
N LYS A 306 -6.66 -26.36 -19.02
CA LYS A 306 -5.78 -26.40 -20.21
C LYS A 306 -4.32 -26.70 -19.88
N GLN A 307 -3.92 -26.50 -18.63
CA GLN A 307 -2.52 -26.64 -18.17
C GLN A 307 -1.52 -25.87 -19.05
N SER A 308 -1.96 -24.74 -19.58
CA SER A 308 -1.16 -23.87 -20.46
C SER A 308 -0.40 -22.78 -19.72
N ALA A 309 -0.69 -22.57 -18.44
CA ALA A 309 -0.01 -21.65 -17.57
C ALA A 309 0.40 -22.33 -16.24
N LEU A 310 1.56 -21.97 -15.71
CA LEU A 310 1.95 -22.28 -14.32
C LEU A 310 1.25 -21.33 -13.34
N SER A 311 1.01 -20.09 -13.77
CA SER A 311 0.21 -19.11 -13.03
C SER A 311 -0.40 -18.10 -14.00
N ALA A 312 -1.60 -17.61 -13.67
CA ALA A 312 -2.24 -16.52 -14.39
C ALA A 312 -3.00 -15.65 -13.39
N ASN A 313 -2.77 -14.34 -13.44
CA ASN A 313 -3.23 -13.39 -12.42
C ASN A 313 -3.81 -12.14 -13.08
N ALA A 314 -4.60 -11.39 -12.31
CA ALA A 314 -5.06 -10.05 -12.66
C ALA A 314 -4.78 -9.09 -11.50
N HIS A 315 -4.57 -7.82 -11.83
CA HIS A 315 -4.30 -6.78 -10.83
C HIS A 315 -4.97 -5.47 -11.22
N TYR A 316 -5.57 -4.83 -10.24
CA TYR A 316 -6.11 -3.47 -10.33
C TYR A 316 -6.03 -2.79 -8.96
N ASP A 317 -5.71 -1.51 -8.94
CA ASP A 317 -5.71 -0.70 -7.72
C ASP A 317 -6.85 0.31 -7.73
N LEU A 318 -7.96 -0.06 -7.06
CA LEU A 318 -9.15 0.77 -6.90
C LEU A 318 -8.83 2.16 -6.30
N LEU A 319 -7.87 2.22 -5.38
CA LEU A 319 -7.52 3.42 -4.61
C LEU A 319 -6.22 4.08 -5.07
N SER A 320 -5.78 3.89 -6.30
CA SER A 320 -4.60 4.57 -6.83
C SER A 320 -4.82 6.09 -6.95
N ARG A 321 -3.79 6.89 -6.63
CA ARG A 321 -3.81 8.35 -6.83
C ARG A 321 -3.57 8.72 -8.29
N GLU A 322 -2.68 8.00 -8.93
CA GLU A 322 -2.44 8.07 -10.37
C GLU A 322 -3.46 7.24 -11.14
N MET A 323 -3.42 7.32 -12.47
CA MET A 323 -4.18 6.43 -13.33
C MET A 323 -3.60 5.02 -13.20
N PRO A 324 -4.34 4.04 -12.64
CA PRO A 324 -3.84 2.69 -12.49
C PRO A 324 -3.87 1.91 -13.80
N LEU A 325 -3.16 0.80 -13.80
CA LEU A 325 -3.28 -0.24 -14.80
C LEU A 325 -4.23 -1.33 -14.33
N PHE A 326 -5.16 -1.74 -15.19
CA PHE A 326 -5.77 -3.06 -15.09
C PHE A 326 -4.83 -4.00 -15.86
N GLY A 327 -4.15 -4.89 -15.17
CA GLY A 327 -3.16 -5.78 -15.73
C GLY A 327 -3.59 -7.24 -15.61
N VAL A 328 -3.32 -8.03 -16.66
CA VAL A 328 -3.42 -9.49 -16.64
C VAL A 328 -2.06 -10.04 -17.05
N PHE A 329 -1.53 -10.96 -16.28
CA PHE A 329 -0.18 -11.47 -16.45
C PHE A 329 -0.09 -12.93 -16.02
N GLY A 330 0.91 -13.63 -16.56
CA GLY A 330 1.09 -15.04 -16.25
C GLY A 330 2.43 -15.60 -16.70
N MET A 331 2.69 -16.79 -16.20
CA MET A 331 3.84 -17.61 -16.52
C MET A 331 3.35 -18.80 -17.34
N PRO A 332 3.80 -18.96 -18.60
CA PRO A 332 3.39 -20.11 -19.42
C PRO A 332 3.92 -21.42 -18.85
N ALA A 333 3.21 -22.51 -19.09
CA ALA A 333 3.66 -23.86 -18.81
C ALA A 333 4.82 -24.25 -19.74
N GLU A 334 5.48 -25.35 -19.44
CA GLU A 334 6.53 -25.92 -20.30
C GLU A 334 5.98 -26.15 -21.71
N ASN A 335 6.75 -25.78 -22.72
CA ASN A 335 6.41 -25.88 -24.16
C ASN A 335 5.24 -24.96 -24.63
N VAL A 336 4.78 -24.03 -23.81
CA VAL A 336 3.82 -22.97 -24.18
C VAL A 336 4.56 -21.65 -24.33
N SER A 337 4.38 -20.97 -25.48
CA SER A 337 5.01 -19.66 -25.65
C SER A 337 4.28 -18.55 -24.90
N ALA A 338 4.99 -17.47 -24.59
CA ALA A 338 4.39 -16.27 -23.98
C ALA A 338 3.28 -15.67 -24.85
N GLU A 339 3.42 -15.69 -26.19
CA GLU A 339 2.40 -15.23 -27.15
C GLU A 339 1.15 -16.09 -27.09
N THR A 340 1.32 -17.43 -26.97
CA THR A 340 0.20 -18.36 -26.80
C THR A 340 -0.57 -18.05 -25.53
N LEU A 341 0.13 -17.88 -24.39
CA LEU A 341 -0.50 -17.51 -23.13
C LEU A 341 -1.21 -16.14 -23.20
N LEU A 342 -0.58 -15.12 -23.80
CA LEU A 342 -1.19 -13.81 -24.03
C LEU A 342 -2.49 -13.92 -24.83
N THR A 343 -2.50 -14.75 -25.87
CA THR A 343 -3.69 -14.98 -26.71
C THR A 343 -4.80 -15.65 -25.91
N GLN A 344 -4.46 -16.64 -25.08
CA GLN A 344 -5.43 -17.31 -24.21
C GLN A 344 -6.00 -16.35 -23.13
N MET A 345 -5.15 -15.55 -22.48
CA MET A 345 -5.61 -14.53 -21.51
C MET A 345 -6.55 -13.51 -22.16
N LYS A 346 -6.24 -13.06 -23.37
CA LYS A 346 -7.14 -12.20 -24.16
C LYS A 346 -8.47 -12.87 -24.46
N SER A 347 -8.45 -14.17 -24.79
CA SER A 347 -9.68 -14.93 -25.07
C SER A 347 -10.59 -15.01 -23.84
N GLU A 348 -10.05 -15.19 -22.65
CA GLU A 348 -10.83 -15.19 -21.40
C GLU A 348 -11.49 -13.82 -21.15
N ILE A 349 -10.76 -12.72 -21.40
CA ILE A 349 -11.29 -11.35 -21.27
C ILE A 349 -12.38 -11.10 -22.34
N LYS A 350 -12.12 -11.56 -23.57
CA LYS A 350 -13.09 -11.42 -24.69
C LYS A 350 -14.36 -12.20 -24.42
N ASP A 351 -14.26 -13.40 -23.85
CA ASP A 351 -15.44 -14.20 -23.47
C ASP A 351 -16.33 -13.44 -22.47
N ILE A 352 -15.71 -12.79 -21.45
CA ILE A 352 -16.47 -11.94 -20.53
C ILE A 352 -17.14 -10.76 -21.25
N ALA A 353 -16.44 -10.15 -22.19
CA ALA A 353 -16.97 -9.00 -22.94
C ALA A 353 -18.14 -9.39 -23.85
N ASP A 354 -18.08 -10.54 -24.51
CA ASP A 354 -19.08 -11.01 -25.47
C ASP A 354 -20.28 -11.69 -24.78
N ASN A 355 -20.03 -12.50 -23.77
CA ASN A 355 -21.02 -13.38 -23.16
C ASN A 355 -21.45 -12.97 -21.74
N GLY A 356 -20.69 -12.04 -21.13
CA GLY A 356 -20.94 -11.56 -19.76
C GLY A 356 -20.50 -12.56 -18.69
N ILE A 357 -21.07 -12.39 -17.51
CA ILE A 357 -20.83 -13.21 -16.30
C ILE A 357 -22.18 -13.73 -15.84
N SER A 358 -22.29 -15.03 -15.54
CA SER A 358 -23.53 -15.57 -15.00
C SER A 358 -23.84 -14.97 -13.62
N LYS A 359 -25.13 -14.95 -13.28
CA LYS A 359 -25.54 -14.45 -11.96
C LYS A 359 -24.92 -15.28 -10.83
N GLU A 360 -24.85 -16.58 -10.99
CA GLU A 360 -24.30 -17.52 -10.01
C GLU A 360 -22.80 -17.27 -9.81
N GLU A 361 -22.06 -17.02 -10.90
CA GLU A 361 -20.63 -16.69 -10.83
C GLU A 361 -20.42 -15.35 -10.12
N LEU A 362 -21.19 -14.33 -10.47
CA LEU A 362 -21.11 -12.99 -9.86
C LEU A 362 -21.46 -13.03 -8.37
N ASP A 363 -22.53 -13.72 -7.98
CA ASP A 363 -22.96 -13.86 -6.58
C ASP A 363 -21.89 -14.57 -5.75
N ARG A 364 -21.28 -15.62 -6.29
CA ARG A 364 -20.17 -16.33 -5.64
C ARG A 364 -18.95 -15.43 -5.44
N ILE A 365 -18.53 -14.71 -6.47
CA ILE A 365 -17.37 -13.80 -6.39
C ILE A 365 -17.63 -12.68 -5.38
N LYS A 366 -18.81 -12.06 -5.41
CA LYS A 366 -19.17 -11.02 -4.42
C LYS A 366 -19.16 -11.55 -2.99
N ALA A 367 -19.66 -12.76 -2.77
CA ALA A 367 -19.63 -13.39 -1.44
C ALA A 367 -18.19 -13.65 -0.95
N GLN A 368 -17.30 -14.11 -1.84
CA GLN A 368 -15.89 -14.36 -1.53
C GLN A 368 -15.13 -13.04 -1.26
N ALA A 369 -15.34 -12.02 -2.10
CA ALA A 369 -14.74 -10.68 -1.90
C ALA A 369 -15.19 -10.08 -0.55
N LEU A 370 -16.48 -10.23 -0.20
CA LEU A 370 -17.00 -9.79 1.09
C LEU A 370 -16.33 -10.52 2.26
N ALA A 371 -16.26 -11.87 2.17
CA ALA A 371 -15.61 -12.68 3.20
C ALA A 371 -14.15 -12.26 3.40
N GLY A 372 -13.38 -12.06 2.33
CA GLY A 372 -12.00 -11.56 2.39
C GLY A 372 -11.89 -10.21 3.09
N LYS A 373 -12.79 -9.27 2.79
CA LYS A 373 -12.83 -7.95 3.46
C LYS A 373 -13.24 -8.05 4.94
N ILE A 374 -14.06 -9.02 5.31
CA ILE A 374 -14.42 -9.28 6.72
C ILE A 374 -13.21 -9.86 7.46
N TYR A 375 -12.54 -10.88 6.90
CA TYR A 375 -11.34 -11.47 7.50
C TYR A 375 -10.19 -10.47 7.63
N ALA A 376 -10.02 -9.56 6.68
CA ALA A 376 -9.01 -8.50 6.79
C ALA A 376 -9.21 -7.60 8.02
N ARG A 377 -10.43 -7.52 8.56
CA ARG A 377 -10.72 -6.77 9.81
C ARG A 377 -10.21 -7.46 11.06
N ASP A 378 -9.83 -8.73 10.99
CA ASP A 378 -9.21 -9.41 12.12
C ASP A 378 -7.76 -8.98 12.33
N SER A 379 -7.11 -8.44 11.31
CA SER A 379 -5.77 -7.88 11.39
C SER A 379 -5.80 -6.39 11.72
N MET A 380 -5.17 -5.97 12.82
CA MET A 380 -4.99 -4.55 13.17
C MET A 380 -4.16 -3.81 12.12
N VAL A 381 -3.14 -4.48 11.54
CA VAL A 381 -2.33 -3.95 10.44
C VAL A 381 -3.19 -3.65 9.22
N SER A 382 -4.05 -4.59 8.81
CA SER A 382 -4.94 -4.40 7.66
C SER A 382 -5.97 -3.29 7.89
N GLN A 383 -6.49 -3.17 9.12
CA GLN A 383 -7.38 -2.06 9.50
C GLN A 383 -6.67 -0.71 9.39
N ALA A 384 -5.46 -0.59 9.98
CA ALA A 384 -4.66 0.62 9.92
C ALA A 384 -4.32 0.99 8.47
N SER A 385 -3.92 0.00 7.66
CA SER A 385 -3.57 0.19 6.24
C SER A 385 -4.75 0.69 5.42
N LEU A 386 -5.94 0.13 5.61
CA LEU A 386 -7.12 0.59 4.88
C LEU A 386 -7.50 2.03 5.26
N MET A 387 -7.47 2.36 6.56
CA MET A 387 -7.78 3.70 7.05
C MET A 387 -6.77 4.73 6.53
N GLY A 388 -5.48 4.42 6.63
CA GLY A 388 -4.40 5.29 6.14
C GLY A 388 -4.48 5.50 4.64
N ARG A 389 -4.73 4.45 3.88
CA ARG A 389 -4.85 4.50 2.42
C ARG A 389 -6.03 5.36 1.97
N LEU A 390 -7.22 5.19 2.57
CA LEU A 390 -8.38 6.03 2.27
C LEU A 390 -8.07 7.51 2.48
N GLU A 391 -7.48 7.86 3.62
CA GLU A 391 -7.13 9.25 3.93
C GLU A 391 -6.00 9.80 3.03
N ALA A 392 -5.04 8.97 2.67
CA ALA A 392 -4.00 9.37 1.72
C ALA A 392 -4.58 9.70 0.34
N ARG A 393 -5.68 9.07 -0.05
CA ARG A 393 -6.40 9.28 -1.31
C ARG A 393 -7.44 10.40 -1.28
N GLY A 394 -7.66 11.04 -0.12
CA GLY A 394 -8.64 12.11 0.04
C GLY A 394 -10.06 11.64 0.37
N PHE A 395 -10.25 10.35 0.60
CA PHE A 395 -11.45 9.81 1.22
C PHE A 395 -11.38 9.93 2.74
N LYS A 396 -12.48 9.67 3.41
CA LYS A 396 -12.49 9.51 4.86
C LYS A 396 -12.32 8.03 5.21
N TYR A 397 -11.63 7.71 6.30
CA TYR A 397 -11.57 6.35 6.80
C TYR A 397 -12.96 5.72 7.01
N SER A 398 -13.98 6.54 7.34
CA SER A 398 -15.38 6.11 7.50
C SER A 398 -16.06 5.70 6.18
N ASP A 399 -15.50 6.05 5.02
CA ASP A 399 -16.08 5.73 3.71
C ASP A 399 -15.93 4.24 3.35
N GLU A 400 -15.11 3.49 4.11
CA GLU A 400 -14.94 2.03 3.93
C GLU A 400 -16.26 1.28 3.83
N ALA A 401 -17.22 1.61 4.70
CA ALA A 401 -18.53 0.96 4.69
C ALA A 401 -19.34 1.27 3.42
N ALA A 402 -19.22 2.48 2.89
CA ALA A 402 -19.85 2.86 1.63
C ALA A 402 -19.21 2.15 0.43
N ILE A 403 -17.88 2.10 0.37
CA ILE A 403 -17.13 1.39 -0.66
C ILE A 403 -17.52 -0.10 -0.68
N ARG A 404 -17.55 -0.75 0.48
CA ARG A 404 -17.96 -2.14 0.60
C ARG A 404 -19.38 -2.39 0.09
N ARG A 405 -20.36 -1.55 0.48
CA ARG A 405 -21.75 -1.67 -0.03
C ARG A 405 -21.82 -1.54 -1.55
N ARG A 406 -20.98 -0.68 -2.16
CA ARG A 406 -20.95 -0.51 -3.62
C ARG A 406 -20.40 -1.74 -4.35
N ILE A 407 -19.40 -2.41 -3.78
CA ILE A 407 -18.87 -3.67 -4.34
C ILE A 407 -19.92 -4.79 -4.26
N GLN A 408 -20.78 -4.78 -3.24
CA GLN A 408 -21.86 -5.75 -3.07
C GLN A 408 -23.05 -5.50 -4.01
N ALA A 409 -23.34 -4.25 -4.35
CA ALA A 409 -24.43 -3.87 -5.24
C ALA A 409 -24.13 -4.18 -6.72
#